data_80ba5ca0f73c5ea2b27f4637d7123836
#
_entry.id   80ba5ca0f73c5ea2b27f4637d7123836
#
_cell.length_a   1.000
_cell.length_b   1.000
_cell.length_c   1.000
_cell.angle_alpha   90.00
_cell.angle_beta   90.00
_cell.angle_gamma   90.00
#
_symmetry.space_group_name_H-M   'P 1'
#
loop_
_entity.id
_entity.type
_entity.pdbx_description
1 polymer ?
#
loop_
_entity_poly.entity_id
_entity_poly.type
_entity_poly.pdbx_seq_one_letter_code
_entity_poly.pdbx_strand_id
1 'polypeptide(L)'
;MQKYLVLVVLFTISNHICADGSAKPASPYSKSALIKIAMSAGPPSISLDATILDYDGTILRKGTNQWVCNTGGDPQRINPACLDEVWLAWNERFMAGKKNDIENQPFGQAYMLQGDVPVDNDVPASYGMDDHVKGPNTGHFHDSGPHMMFLLPRAVLEQITSDPYAGGSYVMFPNTEWEHLMVPVDDVKPSFENH
;
A
#
# COMPACT_ATOMS: atom_id res chain seq x y z
N MET A 1 7.70 69.70 -36.83
CA MET A 1 8.22 68.34 -36.91
C MET A 1 8.51 67.84 -35.48
N GLN A 2 7.56 67.11 -34.89
CA GLN A 2 7.63 66.69 -33.51
C GLN A 2 8.02 65.20 -33.49
N LYS A 3 9.21 64.91 -32.92
CA LYS A 3 9.76 63.55 -32.83
C LYS A 3 9.17 62.88 -31.57
N TYR A 4 8.37 61.82 -31.75
CA TYR A 4 7.92 60.98 -30.65
C TYR A 4 9.00 59.97 -30.31
N LEU A 5 9.47 60.02 -29.06
CA LEU A 5 10.41 59.06 -28.47
C LEU A 5 9.57 57.90 -27.93
N VAL A 6 9.65 56.74 -28.56
CA VAL A 6 9.01 55.51 -28.07
C VAL A 6 9.93 54.86 -27.02
N LEU A 7 9.47 54.89 -25.76
CA LEU A 7 10.16 54.23 -24.65
C LEU A 7 9.68 52.75 -24.64
N VAL A 8 10.59 51.83 -25.03
CA VAL A 8 10.37 50.40 -24.92
C VAL A 8 10.69 49.95 -23.51
N VAL A 9 9.68 49.67 -22.71
CA VAL A 9 9.81 49.05 -21.36
C VAL A 9 9.92 47.54 -21.54
N LEU A 10 11.11 47.01 -21.37
CA LEU A 10 11.36 45.58 -21.30
C LEU A 10 10.92 45.05 -19.92
N PHE A 11 9.75 44.39 -19.90
CA PHE A 11 9.32 43.60 -18.75
C PHE A 11 10.11 42.27 -18.75
N THR A 12 11.09 42.16 -17.86
CA THR A 12 11.70 40.86 -17.53
C THR A 12 10.76 40.09 -16.63
N ILE A 13 10.07 39.07 -17.19
CA ILE A 13 9.27 38.13 -16.44
C ILE A 13 10.28 37.21 -15.76
N SER A 14 10.55 37.45 -14.48
CA SER A 14 11.26 36.50 -13.62
C SER A 14 10.30 35.33 -13.34
N ASN A 15 10.47 34.23 -14.05
CA ASN A 15 9.84 32.97 -13.71
C ASN A 15 10.44 32.46 -12.39
N HIS A 16 9.79 32.75 -11.29
CA HIS A 16 10.01 32.05 -10.04
C HIS A 16 9.37 30.68 -10.17
N ILE A 17 10.15 29.70 -10.60
CA ILE A 17 9.80 28.29 -10.46
C ILE A 17 9.94 28.01 -8.97
N CYS A 18 8.83 28.04 -8.25
CA CYS A 18 8.72 27.41 -6.95
C CYS A 18 8.77 25.90 -7.20
N ALA A 19 9.96 25.32 -7.18
CA ALA A 19 10.12 23.89 -7.00
C ALA A 19 9.82 23.60 -5.53
N ASP A 20 8.54 23.44 -5.18
CA ASP A 20 8.14 22.81 -3.93
C ASP A 20 8.25 21.29 -4.14
N GLY A 21 9.48 20.85 -4.24
CA GLY A 21 9.87 19.45 -4.23
C GLY A 21 10.32 19.12 -2.82
N SER A 22 9.40 18.82 -1.93
CA SER A 22 9.72 18.05 -0.74
C SER A 22 10.24 16.70 -1.23
N ALA A 23 11.58 16.58 -1.32
CA ALA A 23 12.20 15.32 -1.68
C ALA A 23 11.75 14.27 -0.67
N LYS A 24 11.08 13.20 -1.16
CA LYS A 24 10.74 12.06 -0.30
C LYS A 24 12.00 11.60 0.43
N PRO A 25 11.91 11.24 1.72
CA PRO A 25 13.07 10.77 2.48
C PRO A 25 13.69 9.56 1.77
N ALA A 26 15.00 9.59 1.62
CA ALA A 26 15.71 8.47 1.02
C ALA A 26 15.65 7.25 1.93
N SER A 27 15.46 6.07 1.34
CA SER A 27 15.55 4.81 2.08
C SER A 27 16.96 4.64 2.69
N PRO A 28 17.07 4.15 3.94
CA PRO A 28 18.36 3.84 4.55
C PRO A 28 19.03 2.59 3.95
N TYR A 29 18.32 1.88 3.07
CA TYR A 29 18.78 0.61 2.50
C TYR A 29 19.39 0.77 1.12
N SER A 30 20.39 -0.07 0.82
CA SER A 30 20.94 -0.16 -0.55
C SER A 30 19.90 -0.79 -1.50
N LYS A 31 20.02 -0.51 -2.81
CA LYS A 31 19.16 -1.11 -3.83
C LYS A 31 19.11 -2.65 -3.75
N SER A 32 20.24 -3.30 -3.50
CA SER A 32 20.29 -4.76 -3.38
C SER A 32 19.58 -5.28 -2.12
N ALA A 33 19.62 -4.52 -1.02
CA ALA A 33 18.88 -4.83 0.19
C ALA A 33 17.36 -4.67 -0.04
N LEU A 34 16.93 -3.58 -0.67
CA LEU A 34 15.52 -3.34 -1.00
C LEU A 34 14.94 -4.45 -1.88
N ILE A 35 15.70 -4.91 -2.90
CA ILE A 35 15.27 -6.04 -3.74
C ILE A 35 15.06 -7.31 -2.89
N LYS A 36 15.99 -7.64 -1.99
CA LYS A 36 15.85 -8.80 -1.10
C LYS A 36 14.64 -8.67 -0.17
N ILE A 37 14.43 -7.48 0.39
CA ILE A 37 13.29 -7.17 1.26
C ILE A 37 11.98 -7.40 0.50
N ALA A 38 11.82 -6.78 -0.67
CA ALA A 38 10.60 -6.94 -1.45
C ALA A 38 10.35 -8.41 -1.85
N MET A 39 11.40 -9.13 -2.24
CA MET A 39 11.30 -10.55 -2.61
C MET A 39 10.90 -11.44 -1.43
N SER A 40 11.21 -11.06 -0.19
CA SER A 40 10.89 -11.87 0.99
C SER A 40 9.39 -11.90 1.31
N ALA A 41 8.61 -11.00 0.70
CA ALA A 41 7.15 -10.96 0.89
C ALA A 41 6.42 -12.18 0.31
N GLY A 42 6.95 -12.79 -0.73
CA GLY A 42 6.32 -13.92 -1.40
C GLY A 42 7.24 -15.13 -1.56
N PRO A 43 6.68 -16.30 -1.93
CA PRO A 43 7.49 -17.49 -2.15
C PRO A 43 8.43 -17.31 -3.36
N PRO A 44 9.58 -18.01 -3.40
CA PRO A 44 10.54 -17.89 -4.50
C PRO A 44 9.95 -18.15 -5.88
N SER A 45 8.96 -19.06 -5.99
CA SER A 45 8.25 -19.34 -7.25
C SER A 45 7.53 -18.10 -7.86
N ILE A 46 7.30 -17.08 -7.05
CA ILE A 46 6.68 -15.81 -7.45
C ILE A 46 7.74 -14.71 -7.49
N SER A 47 8.44 -14.51 -6.37
CA SER A 47 9.27 -13.33 -6.17
C SER A 47 10.56 -13.32 -7.00
N LEU A 48 11.06 -14.48 -7.45
CA LEU A 48 12.26 -14.54 -8.30
C LEU A 48 12.06 -13.83 -9.64
N ASP A 49 10.89 -13.97 -10.24
CA ASP A 49 10.56 -13.41 -11.56
C ASP A 49 9.63 -12.18 -11.48
N ALA A 50 9.27 -11.72 -10.29
CA ALA A 50 8.43 -10.54 -10.10
C ALA A 50 9.15 -9.23 -10.44
N THR A 51 8.39 -8.23 -10.88
CA THR A 51 8.85 -6.84 -10.89
C THR A 51 9.01 -6.36 -9.46
N ILE A 52 10.14 -5.71 -9.15
CA ILE A 52 10.42 -5.21 -7.80
C ILE A 52 10.33 -3.68 -7.81
N LEU A 53 9.52 -3.15 -6.91
CA LEU A 53 9.37 -1.72 -6.69
C LEU A 53 9.93 -1.30 -5.33
N ASP A 54 10.42 -0.08 -5.27
CA ASP A 54 10.67 0.63 -4.01
C ASP A 54 9.35 1.24 -3.48
N TYR A 55 9.39 1.76 -2.25
CA TYR A 55 8.24 2.39 -1.58
C TYR A 55 7.59 3.55 -2.36
N ASP A 56 8.35 4.22 -3.24
CA ASP A 56 7.88 5.34 -4.05
C ASP A 56 7.41 4.93 -5.46
N GLY A 57 7.39 3.61 -5.75
CA GLY A 57 7.04 3.07 -7.05
C GLY A 57 8.21 2.99 -8.05
N THR A 58 9.42 3.39 -7.65
CA THR A 58 10.61 3.25 -8.50
C THR A 58 10.89 1.78 -8.80
N ILE A 59 11.08 1.44 -10.07
CA ILE A 59 11.42 0.07 -10.47
C ILE A 59 12.87 -0.23 -10.11
N LEU A 60 13.06 -1.10 -9.13
CA LEU A 60 14.38 -1.60 -8.73
C LEU A 60 14.85 -2.74 -9.63
N ARG A 61 13.94 -3.60 -10.08
CA ARG A 61 14.18 -4.72 -11.00
C ARG A 61 12.92 -4.98 -11.83
N LYS A 62 13.05 -5.09 -13.15
CA LYS A 62 11.96 -5.59 -14.02
C LYS A 62 11.84 -7.10 -13.87
N GLY A 63 10.63 -7.58 -13.79
CA GLY A 63 10.28 -9.01 -13.76
C GLY A 63 9.84 -9.54 -15.11
N THR A 64 9.53 -10.82 -15.14
CA THR A 64 9.05 -11.55 -16.33
C THR A 64 7.70 -12.24 -16.10
N ASN A 65 7.21 -12.28 -14.86
CA ASN A 65 5.86 -12.73 -14.53
C ASN A 65 4.92 -11.53 -14.26
N GLN A 66 3.66 -11.82 -13.94
CA GLN A 66 2.61 -10.80 -13.71
C GLN A 66 2.61 -10.25 -12.26
N TRP A 67 3.55 -10.67 -11.42
CA TRP A 67 3.62 -10.26 -10.04
C TRP A 67 4.49 -9.02 -9.85
N VAL A 68 4.07 -8.21 -8.89
CA VAL A 68 4.83 -7.06 -8.41
C VAL A 68 5.08 -7.24 -6.92
N CYS A 69 6.35 -7.23 -6.52
CA CYS A 69 6.71 -7.19 -5.12
C CYS A 69 7.30 -5.80 -4.79
N ASN A 70 6.90 -5.24 -3.65
CA ASN A 70 7.34 -3.93 -3.19
C ASN A 70 7.89 -3.98 -1.76
N THR A 71 8.54 -2.92 -1.34
CA THR A 71 9.15 -2.80 0.00
C THR A 71 8.17 -2.31 1.07
N GLY A 72 6.93 -2.04 0.70
CA GLY A 72 5.94 -1.34 1.52
C GLY A 72 5.83 0.14 1.14
N GLY A 73 4.97 0.87 1.81
CA GLY A 73 4.67 2.27 1.47
C GLY A 73 5.52 3.32 2.19
N ASP A 74 6.40 2.93 3.12
CA ASP A 74 7.24 3.84 3.93
C ASP A 74 8.68 3.35 3.98
N PRO A 75 9.68 4.19 3.66
CA PRO A 75 11.09 3.82 3.74
C PRO A 75 11.57 3.52 5.17
N GLN A 76 10.83 3.97 6.18
CA GLN A 76 11.11 3.76 7.60
C GLN A 76 10.39 2.53 8.18
N ARG A 77 9.33 2.06 7.50
CA ARG A 77 8.50 0.92 7.93
C ARG A 77 8.44 -0.11 6.81
N ILE A 78 9.24 -1.12 6.93
CA ILE A 78 9.30 -2.20 5.95
C ILE A 78 8.13 -3.15 6.19
N ASN A 79 7.18 -3.15 5.26
CA ASN A 79 6.05 -4.09 5.20
C ASN A 79 5.87 -4.60 3.77
N PRO A 80 6.80 -5.45 3.30
CA PRO A 80 6.85 -5.82 1.90
C PRO A 80 5.66 -6.71 1.51
N ALA A 81 5.16 -6.50 0.30
CA ALA A 81 4.07 -7.27 -0.27
C ALA A 81 4.39 -7.73 -1.70
N CYS A 82 3.92 -8.93 -2.07
CA CYS A 82 3.87 -9.41 -3.45
C CYS A 82 2.41 -9.49 -3.88
N LEU A 83 2.06 -8.76 -4.92
CA LEU A 83 0.69 -8.52 -5.38
C LEU A 83 0.50 -9.03 -6.80
N ASP A 84 -0.63 -9.68 -7.08
CA ASP A 84 -1.06 -9.96 -8.43
C ASP A 84 -1.70 -8.72 -9.10
N GLU A 85 -2.07 -8.82 -10.37
CA GLU A 85 -2.66 -7.72 -11.14
C GLU A 85 -3.98 -7.22 -10.56
N VAL A 86 -4.78 -8.10 -9.93
CA VAL A 86 -6.07 -7.75 -9.34
C VAL A 86 -5.88 -6.93 -8.08
N TRP A 87 -4.93 -7.31 -7.23
CA TRP A 87 -4.53 -6.54 -6.05
C TRP A 87 -3.91 -5.19 -6.40
N LEU A 88 -3.11 -5.13 -7.46
CA LEU A 88 -2.55 -3.86 -7.95
C LEU A 88 -3.67 -2.90 -8.36
N ALA A 89 -4.67 -3.38 -9.11
CA ALA A 89 -5.82 -2.58 -9.52
C ALA A 89 -6.70 -2.18 -8.32
N TRP A 90 -6.84 -3.04 -7.31
CA TRP A 90 -7.54 -2.74 -6.06
C TRP A 90 -6.81 -1.63 -5.30
N ASN A 91 -5.49 -1.76 -5.10
CA ASN A 91 -4.66 -0.75 -4.45
C ASN A 91 -4.73 0.60 -5.18
N GLU A 92 -4.67 0.60 -6.52
CA GLU A 92 -4.77 1.83 -7.29
C GLU A 92 -6.11 2.55 -7.05
N ARG A 93 -7.22 1.80 -7.00
CA ARG A 93 -8.54 2.38 -6.68
C ARG A 93 -8.59 2.92 -5.26
N PHE A 94 -8.11 2.12 -4.31
CA PHE A 94 -8.04 2.49 -2.91
C PHE A 94 -7.23 3.78 -2.74
N MET A 95 -5.98 3.87 -3.30
CA MET A 95 -5.11 5.05 -3.28
C MET A 95 -5.74 6.29 -3.92
N ALA A 96 -6.55 6.10 -4.94
CA ALA A 96 -7.21 7.19 -5.66
C ALA A 96 -8.53 7.63 -5.00
N GLY A 97 -8.95 7.05 -3.87
CA GLY A 97 -10.25 7.31 -3.23
C GLY A 97 -11.43 6.97 -4.13
N LYS A 98 -11.25 6.05 -5.08
CA LYS A 98 -12.32 5.59 -5.99
C LYS A 98 -13.09 4.46 -5.32
N LYS A 99 -14.35 4.28 -5.72
CA LYS A 99 -15.16 3.16 -5.25
C LYS A 99 -14.62 1.82 -5.75
N ASN A 100 -14.80 0.78 -4.93
CA ASN A 100 -14.58 -0.60 -5.32
C ASN A 100 -15.93 -1.33 -5.50
N ASP A 101 -16.02 -2.25 -6.46
CA ASP A 101 -17.19 -3.11 -6.66
C ASP A 101 -16.98 -4.44 -5.94
N ILE A 102 -17.20 -4.43 -4.63
CA ILE A 102 -17.01 -5.61 -3.78
C ILE A 102 -17.97 -6.76 -4.11
N GLU A 103 -19.14 -6.46 -4.66
CA GLU A 103 -20.12 -7.50 -5.03
C GLU A 103 -19.62 -8.36 -6.20
N ASN A 104 -18.90 -7.76 -7.14
CA ASN A 104 -18.31 -8.41 -8.30
C ASN A 104 -16.78 -8.46 -8.23
N GLN A 105 -16.21 -8.43 -7.02
CA GLN A 105 -14.76 -8.43 -6.84
C GLN A 105 -14.15 -9.68 -7.49
N PRO A 106 -13.26 -9.56 -8.50
CA PRO A 106 -12.55 -10.70 -9.03
C PRO A 106 -11.57 -11.27 -8.01
N PHE A 107 -11.27 -12.56 -8.15
CA PHE A 107 -10.26 -13.21 -7.32
C PHE A 107 -8.91 -12.54 -7.51
N GLY A 108 -8.30 -12.13 -6.40
CA GLY A 108 -6.95 -11.59 -6.34
C GLY A 108 -6.18 -12.22 -5.19
N GLN A 109 -4.87 -12.29 -5.33
CA GLN A 109 -3.99 -12.92 -4.35
C GLN A 109 -2.79 -12.03 -4.03
N ALA A 110 -2.47 -11.92 -2.74
CA ALA A 110 -1.30 -11.22 -2.26
C ALA A 110 -0.58 -11.99 -1.16
N TYR A 111 0.69 -11.69 -0.99
CA TYR A 111 1.54 -12.28 0.05
C TYR A 111 2.21 -11.16 0.86
N MET A 112 2.18 -11.28 2.18
CA MET A 112 2.93 -10.49 3.13
C MET A 112 3.61 -11.41 4.16
N LEU A 113 4.54 -12.26 3.69
CA LEU A 113 5.18 -13.29 4.50
C LEU A 113 6.17 -12.74 5.54
N GLN A 114 6.40 -11.44 5.56
CA GLN A 114 7.16 -10.75 6.61
C GLN A 114 6.27 -10.06 7.64
N GLY A 115 4.94 -10.22 7.49
CA GLY A 115 3.96 -9.51 8.30
C GLY A 115 3.70 -8.08 7.81
N ASP A 116 2.86 -7.38 8.54
CA ASP A 116 2.50 -5.98 8.29
C ASP A 116 2.79 -5.15 9.54
N VAL A 117 2.65 -3.84 9.41
CA VAL A 117 2.54 -2.96 10.58
C VAL A 117 1.18 -3.19 11.25
N PRO A 118 1.05 -2.93 12.57
CA PRO A 118 -0.23 -3.04 13.23
C PRO A 118 -1.30 -2.18 12.58
N VAL A 119 -2.44 -2.79 12.27
CA VAL A 119 -3.57 -2.13 11.59
C VAL A 119 -4.86 -2.29 12.39
N ASP A 120 -5.78 -1.33 12.23
CA ASP A 120 -7.15 -1.45 12.70
C ASP A 120 -7.91 -2.38 11.74
N ASN A 121 -8.48 -3.46 12.25
CA ASN A 121 -9.20 -4.43 11.42
C ASN A 121 -10.53 -3.91 10.88
N ASP A 122 -11.14 -2.96 11.57
CA ASP A 122 -12.53 -2.58 11.32
C ASP A 122 -12.64 -1.42 10.32
N VAL A 123 -11.60 -0.60 10.24
CA VAL A 123 -11.64 0.63 9.45
C VAL A 123 -10.45 0.69 8.49
N PRO A 124 -10.69 0.71 7.17
CA PRO A 124 -9.63 0.94 6.22
C PRO A 124 -8.97 2.29 6.50
N ALA A 125 -7.65 2.29 6.57
CA ALA A 125 -6.91 3.51 6.75
C ALA A 125 -7.28 4.52 5.66
N SER A 126 -7.64 5.72 6.07
CA SER A 126 -7.71 6.83 5.16
C SER A 126 -6.29 7.19 4.70
N TYR A 127 -6.15 7.52 3.42
CA TYR A 127 -4.86 7.67 2.78
C TYR A 127 -3.95 8.71 3.37
N GLY A 128 -2.80 8.30 3.70
CA GLY A 128 -1.66 8.97 4.27
C GLY A 128 -1.09 8.05 5.34
N MET A 129 0.16 7.68 5.24
CA MET A 129 0.78 6.72 6.15
C MET A 129 0.76 7.18 7.62
N ASP A 130 0.57 8.47 7.86
CA ASP A 130 0.30 9.02 9.19
C ASP A 130 -1.14 8.78 9.67
N ASP A 131 -2.05 8.39 8.80
CA ASP A 131 -3.47 8.23 9.11
C ASP A 131 -3.80 6.86 9.70
N HIS A 132 -2.92 5.87 9.62
CA HIS A 132 -3.00 4.65 10.43
C HIS A 132 -3.02 4.97 11.93
N VAL A 133 -2.53 6.14 12.31
CA VAL A 133 -2.49 6.62 13.70
C VAL A 133 -3.48 7.75 13.97
N LYS A 134 -4.00 8.44 12.94
CA LYS A 134 -4.80 9.67 13.07
C LYS A 134 -6.21 9.60 12.51
N GLY A 135 -6.55 8.55 11.75
CA GLY A 135 -7.89 8.36 11.22
C GLY A 135 -8.90 7.94 12.28
N PRO A 136 -10.20 7.93 11.96
CA PRO A 136 -11.17 7.28 12.80
C PRO A 136 -10.77 5.80 12.89
N ASN A 137 -10.34 5.38 14.06
CA ASN A 137 -10.02 3.99 14.34
C ASN A 137 -10.90 3.51 15.50
N THR A 138 -11.10 2.21 15.58
CA THR A 138 -11.86 1.59 16.65
C THR A 138 -10.98 1.29 17.87
N GLY A 139 -9.66 1.43 17.74
CA GLY A 139 -8.67 1.00 18.72
C GLY A 139 -8.37 -0.50 18.67
N HIS A 140 -8.98 -1.25 17.77
CA HIS A 140 -8.78 -2.69 17.61
C HIS A 140 -7.58 -3.02 16.73
N PHE A 141 -6.42 -2.48 17.09
CA PHE A 141 -5.19 -2.75 16.36
C PHE A 141 -4.65 -4.14 16.66
N HIS A 142 -4.20 -4.82 15.62
CA HIS A 142 -3.53 -6.10 15.74
C HIS A 142 -2.37 -6.21 14.75
N ASP A 143 -1.44 -7.09 15.07
CA ASP A 143 -0.36 -7.53 14.20
C ASP A 143 -0.82 -8.81 13.49
N SER A 144 -1.01 -8.73 12.19
CA SER A 144 -1.44 -9.88 11.39
C SER A 144 -0.36 -10.96 11.26
N GLY A 145 0.89 -10.65 11.62
CA GLY A 145 2.02 -11.53 11.38
C GLY A 145 2.19 -11.89 9.89
N PRO A 146 2.96 -12.93 9.57
CA PRO A 146 3.04 -13.47 8.22
C PRO A 146 1.69 -13.97 7.73
N HIS A 147 1.24 -13.51 6.55
CA HIS A 147 -0.09 -13.84 6.03
C HIS A 147 -0.17 -13.79 4.50
N MET A 148 -1.25 -14.33 4.00
CA MET A 148 -1.73 -14.14 2.62
C MET A 148 -3.05 -13.37 2.65
N MET A 149 -3.36 -12.69 1.56
CA MET A 149 -4.61 -11.96 1.39
C MET A 149 -5.30 -12.37 0.11
N PHE A 150 -6.64 -12.44 0.14
CA PHE A 150 -7.44 -12.74 -1.05
C PHE A 150 -8.56 -11.74 -1.23
N LEU A 151 -8.69 -11.25 -2.46
CA LEU A 151 -9.85 -10.50 -2.90
C LEU A 151 -10.92 -11.50 -3.34
N LEU A 152 -12.11 -11.35 -2.81
CA LEU A 152 -13.27 -12.23 -3.03
C LEU A 152 -14.55 -11.39 -3.06
N PRO A 153 -15.62 -11.83 -3.74
CA PRO A 153 -16.90 -11.17 -3.67
C PRO A 153 -17.47 -11.20 -2.23
N ARG A 154 -18.21 -10.15 -1.87
CA ARG A 154 -18.88 -10.01 -0.55
C ARG A 154 -19.63 -11.26 -0.13
N ALA A 155 -20.41 -11.87 -1.02
CA ALA A 155 -21.19 -13.06 -0.71
C ALA A 155 -20.36 -14.26 -0.20
N VAL A 156 -19.05 -14.28 -0.48
CA VAL A 156 -18.11 -15.27 0.08
C VAL A 156 -17.60 -14.80 1.43
N LEU A 157 -17.23 -13.51 1.54
CA LEU A 157 -16.64 -12.93 2.75
C LEU A 157 -17.62 -12.92 3.92
N GLU A 158 -18.90 -12.68 3.68
CA GLU A 158 -19.97 -12.70 4.71
C GLU A 158 -20.11 -14.05 5.44
N GLN A 159 -19.53 -15.12 4.91
CA GLN A 159 -19.54 -16.45 5.53
C GLN A 159 -18.37 -16.67 6.51
N ILE A 160 -17.48 -15.72 6.62
CA ILE A 160 -16.21 -15.80 7.37
C ILE A 160 -16.25 -14.78 8.51
N THR A 161 -15.69 -15.15 9.65
CA THR A 161 -15.57 -14.23 10.79
C THR A 161 -14.71 -13.01 10.46
N SER A 162 -15.02 -11.88 11.08
CA SER A 162 -14.15 -10.69 11.08
C SER A 162 -13.28 -10.58 12.34
N ASP A 163 -13.40 -11.52 13.27
CA ASP A 163 -12.57 -11.56 14.47
C ASP A 163 -11.20 -12.19 14.15
N PRO A 164 -10.10 -11.40 14.16
CA PRO A 164 -8.76 -11.92 13.87
C PRO A 164 -8.26 -12.94 14.91
N TYR A 165 -8.89 -13.00 16.10
CA TYR A 165 -8.51 -13.91 17.19
C TYR A 165 -9.39 -15.17 17.28
N ALA A 166 -10.35 -15.34 16.38
CA ALA A 166 -11.18 -16.54 16.33
C ALA A 166 -10.41 -17.81 15.91
N GLY A 167 -9.19 -17.64 15.41
CA GLY A 167 -8.35 -18.69 14.86
C GLY A 167 -8.65 -18.95 13.37
N GLY A 168 -7.62 -19.03 12.57
CA GLY A 168 -7.72 -19.22 11.12
C GLY A 168 -7.95 -17.92 10.35
N SER A 169 -8.64 -18.03 9.20
CA SER A 169 -8.88 -16.91 8.31
C SER A 169 -9.95 -15.96 8.85
N TYR A 170 -9.83 -14.67 8.56
CA TYR A 170 -10.78 -13.65 8.97
C TYR A 170 -10.92 -12.56 7.91
N VAL A 171 -11.98 -11.77 7.98
CA VAL A 171 -12.22 -10.64 7.06
C VAL A 171 -11.69 -9.36 7.67
N MET A 172 -10.81 -8.68 6.94
CA MET A 172 -10.35 -7.33 7.26
C MET A 172 -11.27 -6.31 6.61
N PHE A 173 -11.50 -5.18 7.29
CA PHE A 173 -12.38 -4.07 6.91
C PHE A 173 -13.84 -4.50 6.65
N PRO A 174 -14.46 -5.29 7.55
CA PRO A 174 -15.78 -5.85 7.34
C PRO A 174 -16.84 -4.78 7.08
N ASN A 175 -17.81 -5.08 6.23
CA ASN A 175 -18.89 -4.17 5.83
C ASN A 175 -18.45 -2.92 5.06
N THR A 176 -17.23 -2.88 4.57
CA THR A 176 -16.74 -1.82 3.69
C THR A 176 -16.65 -2.32 2.24
N GLU A 177 -16.44 -1.43 1.30
CA GLU A 177 -16.12 -1.82 -0.09
C GLU A 177 -14.68 -2.33 -0.26
N TRP A 178 -13.89 -2.30 0.81
CA TRP A 178 -12.47 -2.68 0.85
C TRP A 178 -12.21 -3.96 1.62
N GLU A 179 -13.26 -4.66 2.01
CA GLU A 179 -13.12 -5.93 2.73
C GLU A 179 -12.41 -6.98 1.88
N HIS A 180 -11.59 -7.77 2.56
CA HIS A 180 -10.82 -8.85 1.95
C HIS A 180 -10.50 -9.94 2.97
N LEU A 181 -10.17 -11.12 2.48
CA LEU A 181 -9.83 -12.26 3.32
C LEU A 181 -8.37 -12.20 3.74
N MET A 182 -8.12 -12.30 5.03
CA MET A 182 -6.82 -12.52 5.65
C MET A 182 -6.64 -14.01 5.96
N VAL A 183 -5.49 -14.57 5.60
CA VAL A 183 -5.12 -15.96 5.88
C VAL A 183 -3.78 -15.95 6.62
N PRO A 184 -3.79 -15.88 7.95
CA PRO A 184 -2.58 -15.94 8.75
C PRO A 184 -1.83 -17.27 8.53
N VAL A 185 -0.49 -17.20 8.48
CA VAL A 185 0.38 -18.36 8.46
C VAL A 185 1.20 -18.48 9.75
N ASP A 186 0.94 -17.57 10.69
CA ASP A 186 1.46 -17.54 12.05
C ASP A 186 0.40 -16.94 12.99
N ASP A 187 0.65 -16.89 14.29
CA ASP A 187 -0.30 -16.34 15.27
C ASP A 187 -0.52 -14.84 15.07
N VAL A 188 -1.80 -14.45 15.04
CA VAL A 188 -2.21 -13.03 15.11
C VAL A 188 -2.02 -12.53 16.52
N LYS A 189 -1.33 -11.41 16.68
CA LYS A 189 -0.98 -10.84 18.00
C LYS A 189 -1.63 -9.46 18.19
N PRO A 190 -2.15 -9.15 19.39
CA PRO A 190 -2.52 -7.79 19.72
C PRO A 190 -1.26 -6.93 19.73
N SER A 191 -1.26 -5.83 18.97
CA SER A 191 -0.08 -4.96 18.83
C SER A 191 -0.04 -3.85 19.87
N PHE A 192 -1.20 -3.53 20.43
CA PHE A 192 -1.34 -2.53 21.48
C PHE A 192 -2.29 -3.04 22.54
N GLU A 193 -1.80 -3.18 23.75
CA GLU A 193 -2.67 -3.14 24.92
C GLU A 193 -3.07 -1.67 25.08
N ASN A 194 -4.37 -1.40 25.07
CA ASN A 194 -4.91 -0.08 25.38
C ASN A 194 -4.54 0.25 26.83
N HIS A 195 -3.58 1.14 27.01
CA HIS A 195 -3.22 1.76 28.28
C HIS A 195 -3.97 3.07 28.45
#